data_3be144e9aea32770c77eeb53f86e9874
#
_entry.id   3be144e9aea32770c77eeb53f86e9874
#
_cell.length_a   1.000
_cell.length_b   1.000
_cell.length_c   1.000
_cell.angle_alpha   90.00
_cell.angle_beta   90.00
_cell.angle_gamma   90.00
#
_symmetry.space_group_name_H-M   'P 1'
#
loop_
_entity.id
_entity.type
_entity.pdbx_description
1 polymer ?
#
loop_
_entity_poly.entity_id
_entity_poly.type
_entity_poly.pdbx_seq_one_letter_code
_entity_poly.pdbx_strand_id
1 'polypeptide(L)'
;MIYILDTADLAAIKHCNEFYPLAGVTTNPSIIAKAKTDFWKLVKEIRAIIGEEKMLHVQTTQTEAEKIVEEAKLLKQELGGDFYVKIPIGEEGLKATMMLKELGIGVTMTAIFTPTQALMAAKAGASFVAPYVNRLDNIIGDGVNVVAEIVNQFDLYGMDCQVLAASFKNAEQVHKCSSVGCHSVTVTEDIMKNLISHPMTDAAIAGFEKDWKGVYGEKTILDF
;
A
#
# COMPACT_ATOMS: atom_id res chain seq x y z
N MET A 1 9.84 6.43 -3.49
CA MET A 1 8.93 5.29 -3.18
C MET A 1 7.83 5.77 -2.24
N ILE A 2 6.58 5.39 -2.51
CA ILE A 2 5.41 5.77 -1.73
C ILE A 2 5.12 4.69 -0.68
N TYR A 3 4.77 5.09 0.56
CA TYR A 3 4.42 4.17 1.64
C TYR A 3 2.92 4.20 1.93
N ILE A 4 2.29 3.02 1.90
CA ILE A 4 0.87 2.82 2.13
C ILE A 4 0.71 1.78 3.25
N LEU A 5 -0.33 1.89 4.08
CA LEU A 5 -0.56 0.98 5.21
C LEU A 5 -1.60 -0.09 4.84
N ASP A 6 -1.27 -1.37 5.05
CA ASP A 6 -2.17 -2.51 4.75
C ASP A 6 -2.89 -2.98 6.01
N THR A 7 -3.97 -2.29 6.37
CA THR A 7 -4.76 -2.59 7.58
C THR A 7 -6.15 -1.97 7.56
N ALA A 8 -7.05 -2.46 8.42
CA ALA A 8 -8.31 -1.82 8.79
C ALA A 8 -8.37 -1.49 10.30
N ASP A 9 -7.26 -1.60 11.01
CA ASP A 9 -7.16 -1.18 12.41
C ASP A 9 -7.09 0.35 12.49
N LEU A 10 -8.15 0.95 13.02
CA LEU A 10 -8.27 2.41 13.09
C LEU A 10 -7.23 3.07 14.01
N ALA A 11 -6.78 2.35 15.06
CA ALA A 11 -5.74 2.86 15.96
C ALA A 11 -4.39 2.89 15.26
N ALA A 12 -4.04 1.81 14.54
CA ALA A 12 -2.84 1.74 13.72
C ALA A 12 -2.85 2.80 12.61
N ILE A 13 -4.00 3.01 11.94
CA ILE A 13 -4.12 4.04 10.89
C ILE A 13 -3.91 5.44 11.48
N LYS A 14 -4.54 5.78 12.61
CA LYS A 14 -4.34 7.07 13.28
C LYS A 14 -2.89 7.30 13.64
N HIS A 15 -2.26 6.31 14.28
CA HIS A 15 -0.84 6.38 14.65
C HIS A 15 0.06 6.57 13.42
N CYS A 16 -0.09 5.73 12.41
CA CYS A 16 0.75 5.87 11.21
C CYS A 16 0.48 7.16 10.42
N ASN A 17 -0.76 7.65 10.43
CA ASN A 17 -1.11 8.91 9.77
C ASN A 17 -0.48 10.15 10.44
N GLU A 18 -0.21 10.07 11.74
CA GLU A 18 0.43 11.12 12.52
C GLU A 18 1.96 11.08 12.44
N PHE A 19 2.56 9.89 12.52
CA PHE A 19 4.01 9.76 12.73
C PHE A 19 4.82 9.39 11.49
N TYR A 20 4.19 8.95 10.38
CA TYR A 20 4.91 8.50 9.18
C TYR A 20 4.45 9.26 7.93
N PRO A 21 5.28 9.35 6.89
CA PRO A 21 4.91 9.94 5.61
C PRO A 21 3.94 9.01 4.85
N LEU A 22 2.77 8.76 5.44
CA LEU A 22 1.76 7.86 4.93
C LEU A 22 0.99 8.50 3.77
N ALA A 23 0.97 7.81 2.62
CA ALA A 23 0.25 8.27 1.42
C ALA A 23 -1.15 7.65 1.26
N GLY A 24 -1.48 6.62 2.04
CA GLY A 24 -2.79 5.99 1.94
C GLY A 24 -2.92 4.70 2.73
N VAL A 25 -4.06 4.06 2.54
CA VAL A 25 -4.41 2.78 3.17
C VAL A 25 -4.92 1.80 2.13
N THR A 26 -4.47 0.56 2.21
CA THR A 26 -5.05 -0.56 1.46
C THR A 26 -5.79 -1.50 2.40
N THR A 27 -6.89 -2.03 1.91
CA THR A 27 -7.62 -3.12 2.57
C THR A 27 -7.78 -4.31 1.64
N ASN A 28 -8.29 -5.40 2.17
CA ASN A 28 -8.77 -6.55 1.41
C ASN A 28 -9.85 -7.27 2.22
N PRO A 29 -10.64 -8.19 1.63
CA PRO A 29 -11.73 -8.86 2.35
C PRO A 29 -11.30 -9.55 3.64
N SER A 30 -10.09 -10.13 3.69
CA SER A 30 -9.59 -10.79 4.90
C SER A 30 -9.26 -9.81 6.02
N ILE A 31 -8.72 -8.63 5.69
CA ILE A 31 -8.44 -7.54 6.63
C ILE A 31 -9.75 -6.97 7.18
N ILE A 32 -10.69 -6.65 6.31
CA ILE A 32 -12.02 -6.14 6.68
C ILE A 32 -12.78 -7.13 7.57
N ALA A 33 -12.80 -8.42 7.19
CA ALA A 33 -13.50 -9.45 7.95
C ALA A 33 -12.94 -9.63 9.37
N LYS A 34 -11.65 -9.43 9.58
CA LYS A 34 -11.02 -9.50 10.91
C LYS A 34 -11.49 -8.40 11.87
N ALA A 35 -11.91 -7.25 11.35
CA ALA A 35 -12.41 -6.15 12.18
C ALA A 35 -13.77 -6.46 12.84
N LYS A 36 -14.53 -7.44 12.32
CA LYS A 36 -15.82 -7.91 12.87
C LYS A 36 -16.80 -6.77 13.17
N THR A 37 -16.84 -5.77 12.31
CA THR A 37 -17.71 -4.60 12.43
C THR A 37 -18.47 -4.35 11.12
N ASP A 38 -19.40 -3.39 11.13
CA ASP A 38 -20.11 -2.98 9.93
C ASP A 38 -19.13 -2.45 8.87
N PHE A 39 -19.28 -2.91 7.63
CA PHE A 39 -18.39 -2.60 6.51
C PHE A 39 -18.37 -1.09 6.21
N TRP A 40 -19.55 -0.50 6.02
CA TRP A 40 -19.64 0.90 5.65
C TRP A 40 -19.14 1.83 6.74
N LYS A 41 -19.46 1.52 8.00
CA LYS A 41 -18.93 2.26 9.14
C LYS A 41 -17.41 2.24 9.13
N LEU A 42 -16.81 1.06 8.99
CA LEU A 42 -15.35 0.89 9.02
C LEU A 42 -14.65 1.67 7.90
N VAL A 43 -15.06 1.49 6.64
CA VAL A 43 -14.38 2.13 5.50
C VAL A 43 -14.56 3.65 5.49
N LYS A 44 -15.72 4.16 5.97
CA LYS A 44 -15.95 5.60 6.16
C LYS A 44 -15.11 6.18 7.29
N GLU A 45 -14.92 5.45 8.38
CA GLU A 45 -14.01 5.86 9.46
C GLU A 45 -12.55 5.88 9.00
N ILE A 46 -12.10 4.91 8.19
CA ILE A 46 -10.77 4.93 7.57
C ILE A 46 -10.62 6.20 6.72
N ARG A 47 -11.57 6.48 5.82
CA ARG A 47 -11.56 7.68 4.98
C ARG A 47 -11.51 8.97 5.81
N ALA A 48 -12.31 9.05 6.87
CA ALA A 48 -12.32 10.21 7.77
C ALA A 48 -10.97 10.46 8.47
N ILE A 49 -10.24 9.39 8.83
CA ILE A 49 -8.92 9.49 9.46
C ILE A 49 -7.86 9.98 8.47
N ILE A 50 -7.83 9.43 7.24
CA ILE A 50 -6.76 9.73 6.29
C ILE A 50 -7.05 11.00 5.45
N GLY A 51 -8.29 11.51 5.46
CA GLY A 51 -8.71 12.65 4.63
C GLY A 51 -8.92 12.26 3.16
N GLU A 52 -9.28 13.24 2.33
CA GLU A 52 -9.61 13.02 0.91
C GLU A 52 -8.37 12.96 -0.01
N GLU A 53 -7.26 13.57 0.41
CA GLU A 53 -6.02 13.68 -0.36
C GLU A 53 -5.19 12.39 -0.39
N LYS A 54 -5.42 11.48 0.56
CA LYS A 54 -4.67 10.23 0.66
C LYS A 54 -5.42 9.08 0.00
N MET A 55 -4.66 8.18 -0.61
CA MET A 55 -5.19 7.03 -1.34
C MET A 55 -5.93 6.06 -0.41
N LEU A 56 -7.12 5.64 -0.81
CA LEU A 56 -7.84 4.55 -0.16
C LEU A 56 -8.13 3.46 -1.19
N HIS A 57 -7.58 2.27 -0.96
CA HIS A 57 -7.77 1.12 -1.83
C HIS A 57 -8.67 0.08 -1.15
N VAL A 58 -9.86 -0.15 -1.70
CA VAL A 58 -10.83 -1.13 -1.18
C VAL A 58 -11.11 -2.20 -2.22
N GLN A 59 -11.02 -3.46 -1.82
CA GLN A 59 -11.18 -4.58 -2.76
C GLN A 59 -12.66 -4.94 -2.95
N THR A 60 -13.05 -5.15 -4.23
CA THR A 60 -14.35 -5.73 -4.61
C THR A 60 -14.53 -7.13 -4.04
N THR A 61 -15.77 -7.49 -3.79
CA THR A 61 -16.19 -8.85 -3.39
C THR A 61 -16.84 -9.62 -4.54
N GLN A 62 -17.09 -8.94 -5.65
CA GLN A 62 -17.72 -9.52 -6.84
C GLN A 62 -16.69 -10.21 -7.74
N THR A 63 -17.18 -11.12 -8.58
CA THR A 63 -16.37 -11.93 -9.51
C THR A 63 -16.73 -11.75 -10.97
N GLU A 64 -17.88 -11.15 -11.29
CA GLU A 64 -18.34 -10.85 -12.65
C GLU A 64 -18.07 -9.38 -12.98
N ALA A 65 -17.60 -9.08 -14.17
CA ALA A 65 -17.12 -7.75 -14.54
C ALA A 65 -18.15 -6.63 -14.31
N GLU A 66 -19.39 -6.84 -14.73
CA GLU A 66 -20.48 -5.87 -14.58
C GLU A 66 -20.76 -5.57 -13.09
N LYS A 67 -20.80 -6.61 -12.25
CA LYS A 67 -21.00 -6.47 -10.81
C LYS A 67 -19.82 -5.82 -10.11
N ILE A 68 -18.58 -6.11 -10.56
CA ILE A 68 -17.38 -5.41 -10.09
C ILE A 68 -17.48 -3.92 -10.36
N VAL A 69 -17.93 -3.54 -11.56
CA VAL A 69 -18.12 -2.13 -11.95
C VAL A 69 -19.21 -1.45 -11.11
N GLU A 70 -20.34 -2.12 -10.86
CA GLU A 70 -21.40 -1.59 -9.98
C GLU A 70 -20.89 -1.34 -8.56
N GLU A 71 -20.18 -2.32 -7.99
CA GLU A 71 -19.58 -2.20 -6.64
C GLU A 71 -18.52 -1.10 -6.57
N ALA A 72 -17.67 -0.96 -7.60
CA ALA A 72 -16.67 0.09 -7.71
C ALA A 72 -17.29 1.51 -7.76
N LYS A 73 -18.37 1.69 -8.52
CA LYS A 73 -19.12 2.94 -8.56
C LYS A 73 -19.71 3.31 -7.21
N LEU A 74 -20.31 2.33 -6.53
CA LEU A 74 -20.88 2.53 -5.20
C LEU A 74 -19.78 2.91 -4.19
N LEU A 75 -18.66 2.19 -4.19
CA LEU A 75 -17.52 2.49 -3.31
C LEU A 75 -16.97 3.90 -3.58
N LYS A 76 -16.78 4.29 -4.85
CA LYS A 76 -16.30 5.63 -5.22
C LYS A 76 -17.28 6.73 -4.79
N GLN A 77 -18.57 6.51 -4.94
CA GLN A 77 -19.63 7.45 -4.53
C GLN A 77 -19.64 7.65 -3.01
N GLU A 78 -19.54 6.56 -2.23
CA GLU A 78 -19.66 6.59 -0.77
C GLU A 78 -18.38 7.04 -0.05
N LEU A 79 -17.21 6.80 -0.66
CA LEU A 79 -15.90 7.06 -0.02
C LEU A 79 -15.21 8.32 -0.54
N GLY A 80 -15.55 8.80 -1.73
CA GLY A 80 -14.96 10.02 -2.32
C GLY A 80 -13.43 10.03 -2.38
N GLY A 81 -12.88 11.22 -2.50
CA GLY A 81 -11.44 11.49 -2.43
C GLY A 81 -10.59 10.70 -3.43
N ASP A 82 -9.31 10.54 -3.13
CA ASP A 82 -8.38 9.70 -3.90
C ASP A 82 -8.65 8.21 -3.60
N PHE A 83 -9.40 7.57 -4.49
CA PHE A 83 -9.96 6.24 -4.30
C PHE A 83 -9.61 5.30 -5.44
N TYR A 84 -9.22 4.08 -5.09
CA TYR A 84 -8.93 2.99 -6.02
C TYR A 84 -9.69 1.72 -5.62
N VAL A 85 -10.42 1.12 -6.58
CA VAL A 85 -10.97 -0.22 -6.34
C VAL A 85 -9.88 -1.26 -6.58
N LYS A 86 -9.72 -2.22 -5.64
CA LYS A 86 -8.84 -3.37 -5.84
C LYS A 86 -9.61 -4.51 -6.51
N ILE A 87 -9.02 -5.09 -7.55
CA ILE A 87 -9.64 -6.15 -8.34
C ILE A 87 -8.62 -7.28 -8.52
N PRO A 88 -8.93 -8.54 -8.17
CA PRO A 88 -8.06 -9.67 -8.48
C PRO A 88 -7.87 -9.85 -9.99
N ILE A 89 -6.63 -10.22 -10.40
CA ILE A 89 -6.33 -10.51 -11.81
C ILE A 89 -7.12 -11.72 -12.31
N GLY A 90 -7.68 -11.62 -13.49
CA GLY A 90 -8.47 -12.64 -14.17
C GLY A 90 -9.19 -12.02 -15.37
N GLU A 91 -9.83 -12.83 -16.21
CA GLU A 91 -10.53 -12.32 -17.41
C GLU A 91 -11.61 -11.30 -17.05
N GLU A 92 -12.46 -11.59 -16.07
CA GLU A 92 -13.48 -10.68 -15.57
C GLU A 92 -12.89 -9.43 -14.92
N GLY A 93 -11.77 -9.58 -14.18
CA GLY A 93 -11.05 -8.44 -13.59
C GLY A 93 -10.45 -7.52 -14.64
N LEU A 94 -9.87 -8.06 -15.72
CA LEU A 94 -9.34 -7.28 -16.85
C LEU A 94 -10.47 -6.55 -17.58
N LYS A 95 -11.59 -7.24 -17.87
CA LYS A 95 -12.79 -6.66 -18.47
C LYS A 95 -13.34 -5.51 -17.62
N ALA A 96 -13.51 -5.72 -16.31
CA ALA A 96 -13.94 -4.68 -15.38
C ALA A 96 -12.98 -3.49 -15.38
N THR A 97 -11.67 -3.72 -15.40
CA THR A 97 -10.65 -2.67 -15.43
C THR A 97 -10.78 -1.80 -16.68
N MET A 98 -10.95 -2.39 -17.87
CA MET A 98 -11.19 -1.64 -19.10
C MET A 98 -12.46 -0.78 -19.02
N MET A 99 -13.56 -1.32 -18.46
CA MET A 99 -14.80 -0.57 -18.26
C MET A 99 -14.63 0.59 -17.24
N LEU A 100 -13.89 0.38 -16.16
CA LEU A 100 -13.66 1.38 -15.11
C LEU A 100 -12.72 2.50 -15.59
N LYS A 101 -11.77 2.21 -16.47
CA LYS A 101 -10.93 3.21 -17.12
C LYS A 101 -11.76 4.25 -17.85
N GLU A 102 -12.77 3.83 -18.64
CA GLU A 102 -13.67 4.72 -19.37
C GLU A 102 -14.53 5.59 -18.41
N LEU A 103 -14.72 5.14 -17.18
CA LEU A 103 -15.45 5.86 -16.14
C LEU A 103 -14.56 6.75 -15.26
N GLY A 104 -13.24 6.75 -15.49
CA GLY A 104 -12.29 7.51 -14.69
C GLY A 104 -12.15 7.00 -13.25
N ILE A 105 -12.46 5.73 -12.98
CA ILE A 105 -12.29 5.12 -11.65
C ILE A 105 -10.96 4.39 -11.62
N GLY A 106 -10.08 4.78 -10.68
CA GLY A 106 -8.77 4.18 -10.48
C GLY A 106 -8.86 2.71 -10.04
N VAL A 107 -8.00 1.87 -10.62
CA VAL A 107 -7.97 0.43 -10.33
C VAL A 107 -6.61 0.01 -9.81
N THR A 108 -6.59 -0.78 -8.72
CA THR A 108 -5.44 -1.56 -8.26
C THR A 108 -5.65 -3.03 -8.59
N MET A 109 -4.98 -3.52 -9.62
CA MET A 109 -5.05 -4.94 -9.96
C MET A 109 -4.20 -5.74 -8.97
N THR A 110 -4.83 -6.64 -8.22
CA THR A 110 -4.19 -7.39 -7.12
C THR A 110 -4.08 -8.90 -7.41
N ALA A 111 -3.45 -9.63 -6.48
CA ALA A 111 -3.12 -11.05 -6.63
C ALA A 111 -2.21 -11.30 -7.86
N ILE A 112 -1.28 -10.41 -8.10
CA ILE A 112 -0.28 -10.50 -9.16
C ILE A 112 0.90 -11.36 -8.68
N PHE A 113 1.30 -12.33 -9.50
CA PHE A 113 2.41 -13.25 -9.22
C PHE A 113 3.43 -13.33 -10.36
N THR A 114 3.13 -12.76 -11.52
CA THR A 114 4.05 -12.76 -12.67
C THR A 114 4.12 -11.40 -13.35
N PRO A 115 5.26 -11.06 -13.98
CA PRO A 115 5.40 -9.82 -14.76
C PRO A 115 4.38 -9.73 -15.91
N THR A 116 4.06 -10.85 -16.55
CA THR A 116 3.07 -10.89 -17.64
C THR A 116 1.66 -10.52 -17.16
N GLN A 117 1.24 -10.98 -15.95
CA GLN A 117 -0.02 -10.55 -15.36
C GLN A 117 -0.04 -9.03 -15.11
N ALA A 118 1.05 -8.48 -14.60
CA ALA A 118 1.17 -7.04 -14.36
C ALA A 118 1.10 -6.23 -15.66
N LEU A 119 1.79 -6.67 -16.71
CA LEU A 119 1.75 -6.00 -18.01
C LEU A 119 0.35 -6.04 -18.63
N MET A 120 -0.36 -7.16 -18.54
CA MET A 120 -1.76 -7.25 -19.01
C MET A 120 -2.68 -6.31 -18.23
N ALA A 121 -2.51 -6.23 -16.90
CA ALA A 121 -3.26 -5.30 -16.05
C ALA A 121 -3.00 -3.82 -16.43
N ALA A 122 -1.75 -3.46 -16.64
CA ALA A 122 -1.37 -2.11 -17.07
C ALA A 122 -1.96 -1.78 -18.45
N LYS A 123 -1.93 -2.70 -19.40
CA LYS A 123 -2.55 -2.53 -20.73
C LYS A 123 -4.07 -2.39 -20.65
N ALA A 124 -4.74 -3.07 -19.70
CA ALA A 124 -6.17 -2.90 -19.45
C ALA A 124 -6.50 -1.53 -18.82
N GLY A 125 -5.51 -0.79 -18.32
CA GLY A 125 -5.67 0.55 -17.76
C GLY A 125 -5.69 0.61 -16.23
N ALA A 126 -5.13 -0.40 -15.55
CA ALA A 126 -4.92 -0.33 -14.11
C ALA A 126 -4.00 0.83 -13.74
N SER A 127 -4.32 1.55 -12.67
CA SER A 127 -3.48 2.61 -12.08
C SER A 127 -2.33 2.01 -11.27
N PHE A 128 -2.60 0.88 -10.61
CA PHE A 128 -1.63 0.14 -9.83
C PHE A 128 -1.72 -1.36 -10.10
N VAL A 129 -0.58 -2.05 -9.99
CA VAL A 129 -0.50 -3.51 -9.88
C VAL A 129 0.12 -3.89 -8.54
N ALA A 130 -0.47 -4.87 -7.84
CA ALA A 130 -0.02 -5.28 -6.52
C ALA A 130 0.57 -6.71 -6.53
N PRO A 131 1.87 -6.87 -6.88
CA PRO A 131 2.56 -8.15 -6.77
C PRO A 131 2.76 -8.56 -5.31
N TYR A 132 2.61 -9.87 -5.03
CA TYR A 132 2.69 -10.44 -3.69
C TYR A 132 4.09 -11.02 -3.41
N VAL A 133 4.97 -10.22 -2.79
CA VAL A 133 6.38 -10.57 -2.57
C VAL A 133 6.53 -11.82 -1.70
N ASN A 134 6.08 -11.77 -0.45
CA ASN A 134 6.30 -12.90 0.48
C ASN A 134 5.56 -14.18 0.08
N ARG A 135 4.44 -14.11 -0.65
CA ARG A 135 3.77 -15.32 -1.12
C ARG A 135 4.57 -16.06 -2.19
N LEU A 136 5.30 -15.32 -3.03
CA LEU A 136 6.26 -15.90 -3.97
C LEU A 136 7.45 -16.51 -3.23
N ASP A 137 8.03 -15.79 -2.27
CA ASP A 137 9.17 -16.28 -1.49
C ASP A 137 8.82 -17.58 -0.74
N ASN A 138 7.59 -17.71 -0.24
CA ASN A 138 7.12 -18.90 0.49
C ASN A 138 7.01 -20.17 -0.39
N ILE A 139 7.02 -20.06 -1.70
CA ILE A 139 7.00 -21.19 -2.65
C ILE A 139 8.32 -21.32 -3.43
N ILE A 140 9.42 -20.83 -2.83
CA ILE A 140 10.76 -20.86 -3.42
C ILE A 140 10.84 -20.02 -4.73
N GLY A 141 9.96 -19.02 -4.86
CA GLY A 141 10.07 -17.99 -5.90
C GLY A 141 10.97 -16.85 -5.44
N ASP A 142 11.09 -15.83 -6.28
CA ASP A 142 11.80 -14.58 -5.98
C ASP A 142 10.85 -13.40 -6.20
N GLY A 143 10.16 -13.00 -5.12
CA GLY A 143 9.17 -11.92 -5.17
C GLY A 143 9.78 -10.57 -5.52
N VAL A 144 11.02 -10.30 -5.08
CA VAL A 144 11.74 -9.06 -5.41
C VAL A 144 12.13 -9.03 -6.88
N ASN A 145 12.58 -10.14 -7.45
CA ASN A 145 12.91 -10.22 -8.88
C ASN A 145 11.65 -10.02 -9.74
N VAL A 146 10.51 -10.57 -9.34
CA VAL A 146 9.23 -10.31 -10.05
C VAL A 146 8.89 -8.80 -10.03
N VAL A 147 9.07 -8.12 -8.90
CA VAL A 147 8.90 -6.66 -8.83
C VAL A 147 9.86 -5.93 -9.76
N ALA A 148 11.14 -6.31 -9.76
CA ALA A 148 12.17 -5.73 -10.64
C ALA A 148 11.82 -5.86 -12.14
N GLU A 149 11.37 -7.05 -12.53
CA GLU A 149 10.95 -7.31 -13.92
C GLU A 149 9.72 -6.48 -14.31
N ILE A 150 8.74 -6.32 -13.40
CA ILE A 150 7.54 -5.49 -13.65
C ILE A 150 7.96 -4.03 -13.85
N VAL A 151 8.78 -3.48 -12.94
CA VAL A 151 9.27 -2.09 -13.03
C VAL A 151 9.99 -1.88 -14.38
N ASN A 152 10.94 -2.77 -14.72
CA ASN A 152 11.66 -2.67 -15.96
C ASN A 152 10.76 -2.74 -17.20
N GLN A 153 9.73 -3.62 -17.20
CA GLN A 153 8.77 -3.69 -18.31
C GLN A 153 7.91 -2.43 -18.41
N PHE A 154 7.50 -1.84 -17.27
CA PHE A 154 6.71 -0.61 -17.26
C PHE A 154 7.51 0.56 -17.82
N ASP A 155 8.77 0.69 -17.41
CA ASP A 155 9.70 1.70 -17.95
C ASP A 155 9.93 1.50 -19.46
N LEU A 156 10.23 0.24 -19.89
CA LEU A 156 10.52 -0.10 -21.27
C LEU A 156 9.34 0.21 -22.21
N TYR A 157 8.12 -0.02 -21.76
CA TYR A 157 6.90 0.18 -22.56
C TYR A 157 6.18 1.49 -22.28
N GLY A 158 6.71 2.37 -21.40
CA GLY A 158 6.11 3.64 -21.03
C GLY A 158 4.69 3.48 -20.45
N MET A 159 4.53 2.58 -19.46
CA MET A 159 3.24 2.33 -18.84
C MET A 159 2.96 3.37 -17.75
N ASP A 160 1.79 4.02 -17.77
CA ASP A 160 1.31 4.92 -16.71
C ASP A 160 0.80 4.16 -15.46
N CYS A 161 1.17 2.90 -15.32
CA CYS A 161 0.77 2.04 -14.22
C CYS A 161 1.91 1.95 -13.19
N GLN A 162 1.58 2.05 -11.91
CA GLN A 162 2.57 1.97 -10.84
C GLN A 162 2.58 0.59 -10.16
N VAL A 163 3.75 0.18 -9.68
CA VAL A 163 3.89 -1.03 -8.86
C VAL A 163 3.62 -0.68 -7.41
N LEU A 164 2.61 -1.31 -6.82
CA LEU A 164 2.30 -1.29 -5.39
C LEU A 164 2.62 -2.67 -4.80
N ALA A 165 3.89 -2.93 -4.51
CA ALA A 165 4.29 -4.21 -3.96
C ALA A 165 3.63 -4.45 -2.60
N ALA A 166 3.17 -5.68 -2.38
CA ALA A 166 2.33 -6.06 -1.25
C ALA A 166 2.75 -7.40 -0.64
N SER A 167 2.11 -7.76 0.48
CA SER A 167 2.36 -9.05 1.14
C SER A 167 3.80 -9.17 1.63
N PHE A 168 4.23 -8.26 2.48
CA PHE A 168 5.54 -8.28 3.13
C PHE A 168 5.48 -9.00 4.49
N LYS A 169 6.63 -9.53 4.93
CA LYS A 169 6.83 -10.13 6.26
C LYS A 169 7.94 -9.49 7.08
N ASN A 170 8.81 -8.73 6.45
CA ASN A 170 9.92 -8.06 7.11
C ASN A 170 10.39 -6.81 6.34
N ALA A 171 11.19 -5.98 7.01
CA ALA A 171 11.74 -4.76 6.44
C ALA A 171 12.76 -5.03 5.30
N GLU A 172 13.43 -6.19 5.31
CA GLU A 172 14.40 -6.55 4.26
C GLU A 172 13.73 -6.69 2.90
N GLN A 173 12.55 -7.34 2.83
CA GLN A 173 11.79 -7.44 1.58
C GLN A 173 11.41 -6.06 1.04
N VAL A 174 11.00 -5.12 1.93
CA VAL A 174 10.68 -3.74 1.55
C VAL A 174 11.92 -3.01 1.03
N HIS A 175 13.06 -3.14 1.73
CA HIS A 175 14.34 -2.56 1.32
C HIS A 175 14.76 -3.07 -0.07
N LYS A 176 14.71 -4.37 -0.30
CA LYS A 176 15.04 -4.96 -1.61
C LYS A 176 14.12 -4.46 -2.73
N CYS A 177 12.80 -4.34 -2.47
CA CYS A 177 11.88 -3.75 -3.43
C CYS A 177 12.20 -2.28 -3.74
N SER A 178 12.59 -1.50 -2.72
CA SER A 178 13.03 -0.11 -2.94
C SER A 178 14.27 -0.01 -3.81
N SER A 179 15.22 -0.93 -3.62
CA SER A 179 16.50 -0.97 -4.36
C SER A 179 16.33 -1.31 -5.84
N VAL A 180 15.23 -1.96 -6.22
CA VAL A 180 14.91 -2.28 -7.63
C VAL A 180 13.94 -1.28 -8.27
N GLY A 181 13.70 -0.12 -7.63
CA GLY A 181 12.90 0.96 -8.20
C GLY A 181 11.39 0.81 -8.05
N CYS A 182 10.91 -0.02 -7.10
CA CYS A 182 9.48 -0.15 -6.84
C CYS A 182 8.84 1.21 -6.53
N HIS A 183 7.72 1.54 -7.18
CA HIS A 183 7.06 2.85 -7.05
C HIS A 183 6.44 3.06 -5.68
N SER A 184 5.79 2.03 -5.14
CA SER A 184 5.08 2.06 -3.87
C SER A 184 5.03 0.70 -3.19
N VAL A 185 4.88 0.71 -1.88
CA VAL A 185 4.72 -0.50 -1.06
C VAL A 185 3.54 -0.34 -0.11
N THR A 186 2.81 -1.43 0.14
CA THR A 186 1.82 -1.47 1.21
C THR A 186 2.23 -2.47 2.28
N VAL A 187 2.38 -1.99 3.51
CA VAL A 187 2.98 -2.71 4.64
C VAL A 187 2.10 -2.61 5.88
N THR A 188 2.28 -3.54 6.83
CA THR A 188 1.65 -3.48 8.14
C THR A 188 2.34 -2.46 9.05
N GLU A 189 1.68 -2.04 10.14
CA GLU A 189 2.23 -1.08 11.10
C GLU A 189 3.58 -1.53 11.70
N ASP A 190 3.69 -2.80 12.06
CA ASP A 190 4.93 -3.38 12.61
C ASP A 190 6.10 -3.30 11.62
N ILE A 191 5.86 -3.57 10.35
CA ILE A 191 6.88 -3.38 9.31
C ILE A 191 7.22 -1.90 9.16
N MET A 192 6.23 -1.00 9.14
CA MET A 192 6.46 0.45 9.05
C MET A 192 7.38 0.95 10.18
N LYS A 193 7.13 0.50 11.42
CA LYS A 193 7.99 0.79 12.57
C LYS A 193 9.42 0.25 12.39
N ASN A 194 9.53 -0.97 11.89
CA ASN A 194 10.83 -1.61 11.69
C ASN A 194 11.69 -0.94 10.60
N LEU A 195 11.07 -0.20 9.64
CA LEU A 195 11.83 0.51 8.60
C LEU A 195 12.72 1.64 9.16
N ILE A 196 12.39 2.18 10.32
CA ILE A 196 13.16 3.27 10.95
C ILE A 196 13.91 2.82 12.23
N SER A 197 13.63 1.61 12.73
CA SER A 197 14.23 1.11 13.96
C SER A 197 15.63 0.57 13.70
N HIS A 198 16.62 1.07 14.44
CA HIS A 198 18.00 0.56 14.37
C HIS A 198 18.72 0.75 15.72
N PRO A 199 19.35 -0.30 16.28
CA PRO A 199 20.01 -0.22 17.60
C PRO A 199 21.10 0.86 17.66
N MET A 200 21.80 1.12 16.56
CA MET A 200 22.83 2.18 16.51
C MET A 200 22.22 3.58 16.54
N THR A 201 21.01 3.77 16.04
CA THR A 201 20.28 5.03 16.14
C THR A 201 19.92 5.30 17.60
N ASP A 202 19.38 4.31 18.29
CA ASP A 202 19.04 4.42 19.71
C ASP A 202 20.27 4.71 20.56
N ALA A 203 21.38 4.02 20.30
CA ALA A 203 22.64 4.26 20.99
C ALA A 203 23.22 5.68 20.72
N ALA A 204 23.09 6.17 19.49
CA ALA A 204 23.54 7.53 19.13
C ALA A 204 22.69 8.59 19.84
N ILE A 205 21.36 8.45 19.85
CA ILE A 205 20.45 9.36 20.56
C ILE A 205 20.78 9.41 22.05
N ALA A 206 20.91 8.24 22.69
CA ALA A 206 21.28 8.15 24.11
C ALA A 206 22.67 8.80 24.39
N GLY A 207 23.61 8.66 23.46
CA GLY A 207 24.91 9.33 23.54
C GLY A 207 24.79 10.86 23.50
N PHE A 208 24.03 11.39 22.54
CA PHE A 208 23.78 12.82 22.42
C PHE A 208 23.11 13.42 23.66
N GLU A 209 22.11 12.74 24.20
CA GLU A 209 21.45 13.15 25.45
C GLU A 209 22.42 13.19 26.62
N LYS A 210 23.27 12.16 26.78
CA LYS A 210 24.26 12.09 27.84
C LYS A 210 25.27 13.24 27.73
N ASP A 211 25.80 13.49 26.54
CA ASP A 211 26.78 14.53 26.32
C ASP A 211 26.21 15.92 26.59
N TRP A 212 24.97 16.18 26.11
CA TRP A 212 24.26 17.42 26.37
C TRP A 212 24.03 17.65 27.87
N LYS A 213 23.46 16.65 28.55
CA LYS A 213 23.18 16.71 30.00
C LYS A 213 24.43 16.86 30.84
N GLY A 214 25.56 16.33 30.36
CA GLY A 214 26.85 16.47 31.03
C GLY A 214 27.36 17.94 31.11
N VAL A 215 26.95 18.80 30.20
CA VAL A 215 27.34 20.22 30.15
C VAL A 215 26.24 21.15 30.66
N TYR A 216 24.97 20.89 30.23
CA TYR A 216 23.88 21.85 30.41
C TYR A 216 22.80 21.35 31.40
N GLY A 217 22.95 20.15 31.98
CA GLY A 217 21.97 19.55 32.87
C GLY A 217 20.66 19.25 32.15
N GLU A 218 19.51 19.58 32.75
CA GLU A 218 18.18 19.37 32.16
C GLU A 218 17.74 20.52 31.23
N LYS A 219 18.60 21.52 30.97
CA LYS A 219 18.27 22.60 30.04
C LYS A 219 18.16 22.11 28.62
N THR A 220 17.22 22.67 27.89
CA THR A 220 17.04 22.51 26.44
C THR A 220 17.50 23.78 25.70
N ILE A 221 17.52 23.74 24.36
CA ILE A 221 17.82 24.96 23.55
C ILE A 221 16.78 26.07 23.81
N LEU A 222 15.57 25.70 24.23
CA LEU A 222 14.50 26.66 24.56
C LEU A 222 14.78 27.45 25.87
N ASP A 223 15.76 27.03 26.66
CA ASP A 223 16.13 27.65 27.93
C ASP A 223 17.28 28.65 27.79
N PHE A 224 17.73 28.90 26.56
CA PHE A 224 18.75 29.87 26.20
C PHE A 224 18.19 31.00 25.34
#